data_cce542cc2367e4cc5e51b4cd5a1550a0
#
_entry.id   cce542cc2367e4cc5e51b4cd5a1550a0
#
_cell.length_a   1.000
_cell.length_b   1.000
_cell.length_c   1.000
_cell.angle_alpha   90.00
_cell.angle_beta   90.00
_cell.angle_gamma   90.00
#
_symmetry.space_group_name_H-M   'P 1'
#
loop_
_entity.id
_entity.type
_entity.pdbx_description
1 polymer ?
#
loop_
_entity_poly.entity_id
_entity_poly.type
_entity_poly.pdbx_seq_one_letter_code
_entity_poly.pdbx_strand_id
1 'polypeptide(L)'
;RKIMKSIFSVLQKIGRAFMLPIAILPMAGILLGVGGAFTNPTLIQTYQLNFLAEGTIMNKILILCSTVGSLVFANLPLLFAVGIAIGLANINKETAALSAVLGFLIFHTVINLILKFMGITPDVVSVDYLMQAGKSVAEAQGIKASYASELGIFTLQTGVFGGIICGMVSAYVTNKFSNVALPDYLAFFSGN
;
A
#
# COMPACT_ATOMS: atom_id res chain seq x y z
N ARG A 1 25.64 24.42 12.34
CA ARG A 1 24.31 24.96 12.78
C ARG A 1 23.31 25.09 11.62
N LYS A 2 23.72 25.54 10.40
CA LYS A 2 22.86 25.67 9.21
C LYS A 2 22.40 24.28 8.67
N ILE A 3 23.30 23.30 8.60
CA ILE A 3 23.04 21.93 8.12
C ILE A 3 22.06 21.23 9.07
N MET A 4 22.24 21.37 10.38
CA MET A 4 21.35 20.75 11.38
C MET A 4 19.92 21.30 11.32
N LYS A 5 19.74 22.61 11.07
CA LYS A 5 18.43 23.24 10.84
C LYS A 5 17.77 22.73 9.56
N SER A 6 18.57 22.49 8.51
CA SER A 6 18.07 21.94 7.23
C SER A 6 17.59 20.50 7.39
N ILE A 7 18.36 19.63 8.07
CA ILE A 7 17.99 18.24 8.35
C ILE A 7 16.71 18.18 9.20
N PHE A 8 16.62 18.98 10.25
CA PHE A 8 15.45 19.05 11.11
C PHE A 8 14.19 19.49 10.34
N SER A 9 14.31 20.48 9.45
CA SER A 9 13.22 20.93 8.59
C SER A 9 12.73 19.82 7.64
N VAL A 10 13.64 19.04 7.05
CA VAL A 10 13.29 17.91 6.18
C VAL A 10 12.59 16.82 6.98
N LEU A 11 13.10 16.46 8.15
CA LEU A 11 12.46 15.47 9.02
C LEU A 11 11.06 15.89 9.45
N GLN A 12 10.83 17.18 9.76
CA GLN A 12 9.52 17.70 10.06
C GLN A 12 8.54 17.61 8.87
N LYS A 13 9.01 17.87 7.65
CA LYS A 13 8.20 17.73 6.43
C LYS A 13 7.81 16.26 6.21
N ILE A 14 8.77 15.35 6.35
CA ILE A 14 8.52 13.90 6.26
C ILE A 14 7.50 13.49 7.33
N GLY A 15 7.70 13.88 8.57
CA GLY A 15 6.76 13.57 9.67
C GLY A 15 5.33 14.04 9.39
N ARG A 16 5.16 15.25 8.85
CA ARG A 16 3.84 15.76 8.44
C ARG A 16 3.25 14.97 7.27
N ALA A 17 4.07 14.53 6.32
CA ALA A 17 3.62 13.73 5.18
C ALA A 17 3.07 12.36 5.62
N PHE A 18 3.62 11.77 6.69
CA PHE A 18 3.11 10.54 7.28
C PHE A 18 1.72 10.68 7.93
N MET A 19 1.35 11.89 8.38
CA MET A 19 0.07 12.09 9.06
C MET A 19 -1.12 11.79 8.15
N LEU A 20 -1.03 12.04 6.86
CA LEU A 20 -2.13 11.84 5.92
C LEU A 20 -2.56 10.37 5.83
N PRO A 21 -1.68 9.41 5.50
CA PRO A 21 -2.04 7.99 5.47
C PRO A 21 -2.32 7.42 6.87
N ILE A 22 -1.64 7.90 7.92
CA ILE A 22 -1.85 7.41 9.28
C ILE A 22 -3.24 7.81 9.82
N ALA A 23 -3.76 8.96 9.45
CA ALA A 23 -5.07 9.43 9.94
C ALA A 23 -6.24 8.52 9.54
N ILE A 24 -6.09 7.70 8.50
CA ILE A 24 -7.13 6.77 8.03
C ILE A 24 -7.14 5.48 8.86
N LEU A 25 -6.03 5.10 9.48
CA LEU A 25 -5.85 3.81 10.14
C LEU A 25 -6.80 3.54 11.31
N PRO A 26 -7.10 4.49 12.21
CA PRO A 26 -8.05 4.25 13.31
C PRO A 26 -9.44 3.87 12.81
N MET A 27 -9.95 4.57 11.80
CA MET A 27 -11.25 4.26 11.19
C MET A 27 -11.25 2.88 10.56
N ALA A 28 -10.24 2.57 9.75
CA ALA A 28 -10.08 1.27 9.12
C ALA A 28 -9.96 0.14 10.17
N GLY A 29 -9.23 0.39 11.26
CA GLY A 29 -9.07 -0.56 12.35
C GLY A 29 -10.38 -0.85 13.10
N ILE A 30 -11.20 0.17 13.34
CA ILE A 30 -12.53 0.00 13.95
C ILE A 30 -13.44 -0.81 13.02
N LEU A 31 -13.49 -0.47 11.73
CA LEU A 31 -14.31 -1.19 10.75
C LEU A 31 -13.90 -2.66 10.64
N LEU A 32 -12.60 -2.93 10.56
CA LEU A 32 -12.07 -4.29 10.49
C LEU A 32 -12.33 -5.05 11.80
N GLY A 33 -12.06 -4.44 12.94
CA GLY A 33 -12.16 -5.08 14.25
C GLY A 33 -13.60 -5.38 14.63
N VAL A 34 -14.50 -4.39 14.52
CA VAL A 34 -15.94 -4.58 14.82
C VAL A 34 -16.56 -5.56 13.83
N GLY A 35 -16.34 -5.33 12.53
CA GLY A 35 -16.85 -6.22 11.49
C GLY A 35 -16.38 -7.65 11.66
N GLY A 36 -15.09 -7.87 11.88
CA GLY A 36 -14.51 -9.20 12.05
C GLY A 36 -14.92 -9.90 13.34
N ALA A 37 -14.98 -9.17 14.45
CA ALA A 37 -15.39 -9.75 15.75
C ALA A 37 -16.84 -10.23 15.73
N PHE A 38 -17.77 -9.40 15.25
CA PHE A 38 -19.20 -9.69 15.26
C PHE A 38 -19.68 -10.59 14.09
N THR A 39 -18.81 -10.93 13.16
CA THR A 39 -19.06 -11.95 12.13
C THR A 39 -18.42 -13.28 12.46
N ASN A 40 -17.71 -13.39 13.60
CA ASN A 40 -17.07 -14.63 14.03
C ASN A 40 -18.14 -15.65 14.46
N PRO A 41 -18.21 -16.83 13.81
CA PRO A 41 -19.22 -17.84 14.12
C PRO A 41 -19.16 -18.32 15.57
N THR A 42 -17.95 -18.46 16.12
CA THR A 42 -17.75 -18.91 17.51
C THR A 42 -18.36 -17.91 18.51
N LEU A 43 -18.14 -16.61 18.28
CA LEU A 43 -18.70 -15.56 19.13
C LEU A 43 -20.22 -15.55 19.05
N ILE A 44 -20.78 -15.65 17.84
CA ILE A 44 -22.23 -15.66 17.60
C ILE A 44 -22.89 -16.84 18.31
N GLN A 45 -22.31 -18.03 18.24
CA GLN A 45 -22.81 -19.25 18.89
C GLN A 45 -22.68 -19.18 20.41
N THR A 46 -21.53 -18.75 20.93
CA THR A 46 -21.26 -18.69 22.36
C THR A 46 -22.21 -17.73 23.09
N TYR A 47 -22.48 -16.58 22.48
CA TYR A 47 -23.33 -15.55 23.06
C TYR A 47 -24.78 -15.57 22.54
N GLN A 48 -25.15 -16.57 21.73
CA GLN A 48 -26.50 -16.77 21.15
C GLN A 48 -27.01 -15.51 20.40
N LEU A 49 -26.13 -14.83 19.68
CA LEU A 49 -26.45 -13.60 18.97
C LEU A 49 -27.06 -13.91 17.59
N ASN A 50 -28.25 -14.55 17.58
CA ASN A 50 -28.90 -15.04 16.36
C ASN A 50 -29.17 -13.95 15.33
N PHE A 51 -29.32 -12.68 15.76
CA PHE A 51 -29.51 -11.54 14.84
C PHE A 51 -28.25 -11.20 14.03
N LEU A 52 -27.06 -11.71 14.44
CA LEU A 52 -25.79 -11.61 13.74
C LEU A 52 -25.46 -12.88 12.93
N ALA A 53 -26.33 -13.90 12.97
CA ALA A 53 -26.08 -15.16 12.28
C ALA A 53 -25.89 -14.96 10.78
N GLU A 54 -25.17 -15.89 10.19
CA GLU A 54 -24.90 -15.89 8.76
C GLU A 54 -26.18 -15.76 7.93
N GLY A 55 -26.16 -14.90 6.92
CA GLY A 55 -27.29 -14.62 6.04
C GLY A 55 -28.20 -13.47 6.50
N THR A 56 -28.09 -13.00 7.75
CA THR A 56 -28.87 -11.83 8.24
C THR A 56 -28.37 -10.53 7.60
N ILE A 57 -29.23 -9.52 7.55
CA ILE A 57 -28.85 -8.19 7.02
C ILE A 57 -27.73 -7.59 7.86
N MET A 58 -27.79 -7.74 9.19
CA MET A 58 -26.76 -7.22 10.10
C MET A 58 -25.41 -7.89 9.86
N ASN A 59 -25.38 -9.19 9.66
CA ASN A 59 -24.17 -9.93 9.30
C ASN A 59 -23.55 -9.40 8.00
N LYS A 60 -24.36 -9.19 6.97
CA LYS A 60 -23.88 -8.63 5.68
C LYS A 60 -23.28 -7.23 5.83
N ILE A 61 -23.88 -6.37 6.65
CA ILE A 61 -23.34 -5.03 6.95
C ILE A 61 -22.00 -5.14 7.67
N LEU A 62 -21.87 -6.04 8.64
CA LEU A 62 -20.63 -6.25 9.38
C LEU A 62 -19.53 -6.84 8.49
N ILE A 63 -19.86 -7.76 7.58
CA ILE A 63 -18.93 -8.26 6.57
C ILE A 63 -18.46 -7.11 5.67
N LEU A 64 -19.36 -6.23 5.24
CA LEU A 64 -18.99 -5.06 4.45
C LEU A 64 -18.02 -4.16 5.22
N CYS A 65 -18.28 -3.86 6.48
CA CYS A 65 -17.38 -3.08 7.35
C CYS A 65 -16.00 -3.73 7.45
N SER A 66 -15.95 -5.04 7.74
CA SER A 66 -14.70 -5.80 7.82
C SER A 66 -13.94 -5.77 6.48
N THR A 67 -14.63 -5.95 5.38
CA THR A 67 -14.04 -5.94 4.03
C THR A 67 -13.47 -4.57 3.68
N VAL A 68 -14.20 -3.48 3.97
CA VAL A 68 -13.72 -2.11 3.75
C VAL A 68 -12.50 -1.81 4.63
N GLY A 69 -12.53 -2.21 5.91
CA GLY A 69 -11.38 -2.05 6.80
C GLY A 69 -10.15 -2.80 6.30
N SER A 70 -10.31 -4.07 5.90
CA SER A 70 -9.21 -4.88 5.38
C SER A 70 -8.64 -4.33 4.06
N LEU A 71 -9.47 -3.76 3.20
CA LEU A 71 -9.06 -3.12 1.95
C LEU A 71 -8.06 -1.97 2.20
N VAL A 72 -8.31 -1.15 3.23
CA VAL A 72 -7.40 -0.05 3.60
C VAL A 72 -6.05 -0.60 4.02
N PHE A 73 -6.01 -1.62 4.88
CA PHE A 73 -4.77 -2.24 5.33
C PHE A 73 -4.01 -2.93 4.19
N ALA A 74 -4.73 -3.62 3.30
CA ALA A 74 -4.13 -4.28 2.13
C ALA A 74 -3.47 -3.28 1.15
N ASN A 75 -3.97 -2.05 1.09
CA ASN A 75 -3.47 -1.01 0.19
C ASN A 75 -2.64 0.08 0.91
N LEU A 76 -2.22 -0.18 2.15
CA LEU A 76 -1.39 0.75 2.90
C LEU A 76 -0.14 1.24 2.15
N PRO A 77 0.63 0.39 1.45
CA PRO A 77 1.79 0.84 0.71
C PRO A 77 1.46 1.92 -0.33
N LEU A 78 0.36 1.76 -1.06
CA LEU A 78 -0.11 2.76 -2.02
C LEU A 78 -0.56 4.05 -1.34
N LEU A 79 -1.31 3.95 -0.24
CA LEU A 79 -1.75 5.11 0.53
C LEU A 79 -0.57 5.92 1.08
N PHE A 80 0.48 5.24 1.54
CA PHE A 80 1.73 5.90 1.95
C PHE A 80 2.45 6.55 0.78
N ALA A 81 2.51 5.91 -0.39
CA ALA A 81 3.12 6.50 -1.58
C ALA A 81 2.44 7.83 -1.95
N VAL A 82 1.11 7.82 -2.05
CA VAL A 82 0.31 9.01 -2.39
C VAL A 82 0.40 10.07 -1.30
N GLY A 83 0.21 9.69 -0.04
CA GLY A 83 0.23 10.62 1.09
C GLY A 83 1.57 11.33 1.26
N ILE A 84 2.66 10.60 1.11
CA ILE A 84 4.02 11.17 1.19
C ILE A 84 4.31 12.08 0.00
N ALA A 85 3.90 11.69 -1.21
CA ALA A 85 4.06 12.53 -2.40
C ALA A 85 3.34 13.88 -2.23
N ILE A 86 2.09 13.88 -1.76
CA ILE A 86 1.31 15.09 -1.48
C ILE A 86 1.97 15.93 -0.38
N GLY A 87 2.44 15.27 0.69
CA GLY A 87 3.01 15.94 1.86
C GLY A 87 4.37 16.59 1.59
N LEU A 88 5.17 16.02 0.70
CA LEU A 88 6.50 16.51 0.34
C LEU A 88 6.50 17.41 -0.90
N ALA A 89 5.45 17.38 -1.72
CA ALA A 89 5.31 18.28 -2.86
C ALA A 89 5.12 19.72 -2.39
N ASN A 90 5.93 20.63 -2.93
CA ASN A 90 5.85 22.06 -2.63
C ASN A 90 4.73 22.73 -3.44
N ILE A 91 4.56 22.30 -4.68
CA ILE A 91 3.57 22.79 -5.66
C ILE A 91 3.02 21.57 -6.42
N ASN A 92 1.90 21.72 -7.12
CA ASN A 92 1.29 20.70 -7.98
C ASN A 92 1.11 19.36 -7.26
N LYS A 93 0.47 19.39 -6.08
CA LYS A 93 0.28 18.22 -5.21
C LYS A 93 -0.55 17.11 -5.87
N GLU A 94 -1.49 17.49 -6.71
CA GLU A 94 -2.32 16.61 -7.53
C GLU A 94 -1.45 15.83 -8.55
N THR A 95 -0.51 16.51 -9.19
CA THR A 95 0.46 15.87 -10.10
C THR A 95 1.37 14.92 -9.33
N ALA A 96 1.84 15.32 -8.14
CA ALA A 96 2.66 14.46 -7.28
C ALA A 96 1.90 13.20 -6.86
N ALA A 97 0.61 13.33 -6.51
CA ALA A 97 -0.25 12.20 -6.15
C ALA A 97 -0.40 11.21 -7.30
N LEU A 98 -0.72 11.71 -8.51
CA LEU A 98 -0.84 10.88 -9.71
C LEU A 98 0.48 10.21 -10.07
N SER A 99 1.58 10.96 -10.00
CA SER A 99 2.93 10.43 -10.22
C SER A 99 3.29 9.34 -9.22
N ALA A 100 2.83 9.45 -7.97
CA ALA A 100 3.06 8.43 -6.95
C ALA A 100 2.31 7.12 -7.26
N VAL A 101 1.08 7.21 -7.75
CA VAL A 101 0.30 6.03 -8.16
C VAL A 101 1.00 5.33 -9.34
N LEU A 102 1.37 6.10 -10.37
CA LEU A 102 2.07 5.55 -11.53
C LEU A 102 3.44 4.99 -11.15
N GLY A 103 4.20 5.71 -10.33
CA GLY A 103 5.51 5.26 -9.84
C GLY A 103 5.41 3.97 -9.03
N PHE A 104 4.39 3.84 -8.20
CA PHE A 104 4.12 2.63 -7.43
C PHE A 104 3.81 1.43 -8.33
N LEU A 105 2.95 1.62 -9.34
CA LEU A 105 2.63 0.57 -10.31
C LEU A 105 3.86 0.16 -11.13
N ILE A 106 4.64 1.13 -11.61
CA ILE A 106 5.88 0.88 -12.35
C ILE A 106 6.88 0.12 -11.48
N PHE A 107 7.09 0.55 -10.24
CA PHE A 107 7.99 -0.08 -9.28
C PHE A 107 7.69 -1.57 -9.12
N HIS A 108 6.43 -1.91 -8.82
CA HIS A 108 6.03 -3.31 -8.66
C HIS A 108 6.02 -4.10 -9.97
N THR A 109 5.68 -3.46 -11.10
CA THR A 109 5.74 -4.10 -12.43
C THR A 109 7.18 -4.45 -12.82
N VAL A 110 8.14 -3.57 -12.56
CA VAL A 110 9.56 -3.82 -12.81
C VAL A 110 10.06 -4.98 -11.94
N ILE A 111 9.73 -5.00 -10.65
CA ILE A 111 10.07 -6.11 -9.77
C ILE A 111 9.46 -7.42 -10.30
N ASN A 112 8.18 -7.41 -10.70
CA ASN A 112 7.51 -8.58 -11.27
C ASN A 112 8.25 -9.11 -12.50
N LEU A 113 8.67 -8.22 -13.39
CA LEU A 113 9.39 -8.58 -14.60
C LEU A 113 10.75 -9.21 -14.27
N ILE A 114 11.49 -8.63 -13.33
CA ILE A 114 12.77 -9.19 -12.85
C ILE A 114 12.55 -10.58 -12.26
N LEU A 115 11.54 -10.75 -11.40
CA LEU A 115 11.21 -12.05 -10.81
C LEU A 115 10.89 -13.09 -11.89
N LYS A 116 10.12 -12.71 -12.92
CA LYS A 116 9.82 -13.59 -14.06
C LYS A 116 11.08 -14.01 -14.82
N PHE A 117 12.01 -13.08 -15.05
CA PHE A 117 13.30 -13.40 -15.69
C PHE A 117 14.15 -14.35 -14.85
N MET A 118 14.01 -14.29 -13.52
CA MET A 118 14.65 -15.22 -12.59
C MET A 118 13.92 -16.57 -12.45
N GLY A 119 12.80 -16.77 -13.16
CA GLY A 119 11.96 -17.97 -13.05
C GLY A 119 11.12 -18.04 -11.77
N ILE A 120 11.00 -16.92 -11.05
CA ILE A 120 10.23 -16.83 -9.80
C ILE A 120 8.81 -16.37 -10.13
N THR A 121 7.86 -17.30 -10.03
CA THR A 121 6.44 -17.09 -10.30
C THR A 121 5.61 -17.42 -9.05
N PRO A 122 4.34 -16.99 -8.95
CA PRO A 122 3.47 -17.36 -7.83
C PRO A 122 3.41 -18.87 -7.57
N ASP A 123 3.46 -19.67 -8.62
CA ASP A 123 3.36 -21.14 -8.54
C ASP A 123 4.58 -21.74 -7.84
N VAL A 124 5.80 -21.33 -8.22
CA VAL A 124 7.05 -21.89 -7.66
C VAL A 124 7.34 -21.43 -6.22
N VAL A 125 6.70 -20.38 -5.77
CA VAL A 125 6.76 -19.90 -4.37
C VAL A 125 5.55 -20.30 -3.55
N SER A 126 4.65 -21.10 -4.13
CA SER A 126 3.51 -21.64 -3.39
C SER A 126 3.99 -22.63 -2.32
N VAL A 127 3.28 -22.69 -1.19
CA VAL A 127 3.65 -23.60 -0.08
C VAL A 127 3.66 -25.03 -0.55
N ASP A 128 2.68 -25.43 -1.35
CA ASP A 128 2.54 -26.80 -1.87
C ASP A 128 3.72 -27.18 -2.78
N TYR A 129 4.13 -26.31 -3.70
CA TYR A 129 5.28 -26.54 -4.56
C TYR A 129 6.58 -26.67 -3.76
N LEU A 130 6.80 -25.76 -2.79
CA LEU A 130 8.01 -25.76 -1.95
C LEU A 130 8.07 -26.99 -1.04
N MET A 131 6.94 -27.46 -0.54
CA MET A 131 6.88 -28.72 0.22
C MET A 131 7.20 -29.94 -0.66
N GLN A 132 6.69 -29.99 -1.88
CA GLN A 132 7.04 -31.02 -2.87
C GLN A 132 8.53 -30.99 -3.23
N ALA A 133 9.14 -29.81 -3.20
CA ALA A 133 10.60 -29.63 -3.39
C ALA A 133 11.43 -29.94 -2.13
N GLY A 134 10.81 -30.53 -1.08
CA GLY A 134 11.51 -31.00 0.11
C GLY A 134 11.70 -29.93 1.21
N LYS A 135 11.03 -28.79 1.13
CA LYS A 135 11.04 -27.77 2.17
C LYS A 135 10.07 -28.13 3.30
N SER A 136 10.41 -27.76 4.52
CA SER A 136 9.47 -27.83 5.64
C SER A 136 8.35 -26.79 5.49
N VAL A 137 7.22 -26.97 6.17
CA VAL A 137 6.09 -26.02 6.15
C VAL A 137 6.54 -24.63 6.58
N ALA A 138 7.36 -24.54 7.64
CA ALA A 138 7.87 -23.27 8.14
C ALA A 138 8.77 -22.53 7.13
N GLU A 139 9.67 -23.26 6.48
CA GLU A 139 10.53 -22.70 5.42
C GLU A 139 9.71 -22.26 4.21
N ALA A 140 8.74 -23.06 3.78
CA ALA A 140 7.88 -22.75 2.66
C ALA A 140 7.03 -21.47 2.93
N GLN A 141 6.49 -21.35 4.13
CA GLN A 141 5.76 -20.16 4.57
C GLN A 141 6.68 -18.93 4.64
N GLY A 142 7.90 -19.08 5.15
CA GLY A 142 8.89 -18.01 5.19
C GLY A 142 9.27 -17.49 3.81
N ILE A 143 9.49 -18.40 2.85
CA ILE A 143 9.78 -18.05 1.46
C ILE A 143 8.57 -17.32 0.84
N LYS A 144 7.36 -17.87 0.98
CA LYS A 144 6.14 -17.25 0.47
C LYS A 144 5.91 -15.85 1.04
N ALA A 145 6.21 -15.64 2.32
CA ALA A 145 6.06 -14.35 2.99
C ALA A 145 7.00 -13.26 2.45
N SER A 146 8.06 -13.64 1.71
CA SER A 146 8.94 -12.67 1.04
C SER A 146 8.34 -12.07 -0.23
N TYR A 147 7.21 -12.58 -0.66
CA TYR A 147 6.49 -12.13 -1.85
C TYR A 147 5.09 -11.64 -1.49
N ALA A 148 4.57 -10.73 -2.28
CA ALA A 148 3.24 -10.16 -2.12
C ALA A 148 2.52 -10.02 -3.46
N SER A 149 1.25 -9.69 -3.38
CA SER A 149 0.47 -9.22 -4.53
C SER A 149 -0.02 -7.81 -4.23
N GLU A 150 0.58 -6.83 -4.89
CA GLU A 150 0.21 -5.42 -4.78
C GLU A 150 -0.62 -5.03 -5.99
N LEU A 151 -1.88 -4.67 -5.76
CA LEU A 151 -2.85 -4.35 -6.83
C LEU A 151 -2.94 -5.43 -7.94
N GLY A 152 -2.81 -6.70 -7.56
CA GLY A 152 -2.82 -7.83 -8.49
C GLY A 152 -1.47 -8.12 -9.17
N ILE A 153 -0.43 -7.35 -8.89
CA ILE A 153 0.93 -7.56 -9.41
C ILE A 153 1.72 -8.40 -8.42
N PHE A 154 2.18 -9.59 -8.83
CA PHE A 154 3.09 -10.41 -8.03
C PHE A 154 4.45 -9.72 -7.92
N THR A 155 4.93 -9.52 -6.71
CA THR A 155 6.10 -8.69 -6.42
C THR A 155 6.80 -9.15 -5.13
N LEU A 156 7.90 -8.51 -4.79
CA LEU A 156 8.52 -8.66 -3.47
C LEU A 156 7.71 -7.93 -2.40
N GLN A 157 7.71 -8.49 -1.19
CA GLN A 157 7.08 -7.87 -0.03
C GLN A 157 7.91 -6.69 0.47
N THR A 158 7.74 -5.55 -0.17
CA THR A 158 8.39 -4.29 0.24
C THR A 158 7.54 -3.51 1.25
N GLY A 159 6.26 -3.82 1.32
CA GLY A 159 5.31 -3.22 2.25
C GLY A 159 5.27 -1.70 2.14
N VAL A 160 5.00 -1.06 3.27
CA VAL A 160 4.92 0.41 3.38
C VAL A 160 6.22 1.09 2.98
N PHE A 161 7.39 0.47 3.20
CA PHE A 161 8.68 1.06 2.80
C PHE A 161 8.79 1.28 1.29
N GLY A 162 8.31 0.33 0.47
CA GLY A 162 8.22 0.51 -0.97
C GLY A 162 7.34 1.69 -1.36
N GLY A 163 6.19 1.85 -0.70
CA GLY A 163 5.32 3.00 -0.86
C GLY A 163 5.99 4.32 -0.48
N ILE A 164 6.69 4.37 0.65
CA ILE A 164 7.43 5.55 1.10
C ILE A 164 8.46 5.98 0.04
N ILE A 165 9.25 5.05 -0.46
CA ILE A 165 10.27 5.33 -1.48
C ILE A 165 9.61 5.88 -2.76
N CYS A 166 8.54 5.24 -3.24
CA CYS A 166 7.80 5.72 -4.42
C CYS A 166 7.25 7.14 -4.21
N GLY A 167 6.67 7.43 -3.04
CA GLY A 167 6.16 8.75 -2.70
C GLY A 167 7.24 9.81 -2.64
N MET A 168 8.39 9.52 -2.03
CA MET A 168 9.52 10.44 -1.96
C MET A 168 10.09 10.74 -3.35
N VAL A 169 10.28 9.72 -4.18
CA VAL A 169 10.78 9.89 -5.56
C VAL A 169 9.80 10.73 -6.38
N SER A 170 8.50 10.44 -6.28
CA SER A 170 7.47 11.20 -7.01
C SER A 170 7.42 12.66 -6.59
N ALA A 171 7.49 12.95 -5.29
CA ALA A 171 7.58 14.33 -4.79
C ALA A 171 8.83 15.04 -5.27
N TYR A 172 9.99 14.36 -5.23
CA TYR A 172 11.25 14.93 -5.71
C TYR A 172 11.18 15.28 -7.20
N VAL A 173 10.70 14.36 -8.02
CA VAL A 173 10.55 14.57 -9.46
C VAL A 173 9.57 15.71 -9.73
N THR A 174 8.42 15.74 -9.09
CA THR A 174 7.44 16.83 -9.23
C THR A 174 8.06 18.18 -8.86
N ASN A 175 8.72 18.27 -7.69
CA ASN A 175 9.34 19.53 -7.25
C ASN A 175 10.46 20.00 -8.17
N LYS A 176 11.21 19.08 -8.78
CA LYS A 176 12.33 19.42 -9.66
C LYS A 176 11.90 19.82 -11.05
N PHE A 177 10.87 19.17 -11.58
CA PHE A 177 10.49 19.30 -13.00
C PHE A 177 9.18 20.07 -13.22
N SER A 178 8.53 20.55 -12.16
CA SER A 178 7.26 21.28 -12.25
C SER A 178 7.32 22.58 -13.08
N ASN A 179 8.50 23.17 -13.20
CA ASN A 179 8.70 24.45 -13.94
C ASN A 179 9.46 24.25 -15.26
N VAL A 180 9.56 23.01 -15.75
CA VAL A 180 10.23 22.75 -17.04
C VAL A 180 9.30 23.14 -18.18
N ALA A 181 9.66 24.18 -18.93
CA ALA A 181 8.97 24.55 -20.17
C ALA A 181 9.29 23.51 -21.26
N LEU A 182 8.24 22.90 -21.80
CA LEU A 182 8.35 22.01 -22.95
C LEU A 182 8.27 22.83 -24.24
N PRO A 183 8.82 22.33 -25.38
CA PRO A 183 8.62 22.94 -26.70
C PRO A 183 7.14 23.16 -27.02
N ASP A 184 6.84 24.16 -27.87
CA ASP A 184 5.47 24.59 -28.14
C ASP A 184 4.49 23.47 -28.54
N TYR A 185 4.96 22.47 -29.28
CA TYR A 185 4.15 21.30 -29.67
C TYR A 185 3.85 20.33 -28.52
N LEU A 186 4.52 20.44 -27.38
CA LEU A 186 4.28 19.70 -26.13
C LEU A 186 3.88 20.62 -24.98
N ALA A 187 3.64 21.89 -25.23
CA ALA A 187 3.36 22.91 -24.22
C ALA A 187 2.12 22.54 -23.36
N PHE A 188 1.16 21.80 -23.94
CA PHE A 188 0.00 21.27 -23.22
C PHE A 188 0.39 20.37 -22.03
N PHE A 189 1.52 19.68 -22.13
CA PHE A 189 2.04 18.80 -21.07
C PHE A 189 3.07 19.50 -20.18
N SER A 190 3.40 20.79 -20.44
CA SER A 190 4.30 21.54 -19.57
C SER A 190 3.58 21.87 -18.27
N GLY A 191 4.26 21.65 -17.12
CA GLY A 191 3.77 22.11 -15.84
C GLY A 191 3.80 23.62 -15.75
N ASN A 192 2.67 24.25 -15.54
CA ASN A 192 2.55 25.65 -15.09
C ASN A 192 2.44 25.68 -13.58
#